data_152b98634ffe467c8f6a5c04d540d122
#
_entry.id   152b98634ffe467c8f6a5c04d540d122
#
_cell.length_a   1.000
_cell.length_b   1.000
_cell.length_c   1.000
_cell.angle_alpha   90.00
_cell.angle_beta   90.00
_cell.angle_gamma   90.00
#
_symmetry.space_group_name_H-M   'P 1'
#
loop_
_entity.id
_entity.type
_entity.pdbx_description
1 polymer ?
#
loop_
_entity_poly.entity_id
_entity_poly.type
_entity_poly.pdbx_seq_one_letter_code
_entity_poly.pdbx_strand_id
1 'polypeptide(L)'
;VAEPLVKICGITRAEDIVAAVEAGADAVGFIIVPSSQRGVEFSTACQLAARAPDGVRTVVVYADTAVHRHSWDKFDLVQVYGRFAHPNNRTIVGMREEPDGELPDEVPVLLDLPRESTPDAETLRAHWLRAAGVRAPVILAGSLDPDNVAEAVRTARPWAVDTARGVESSPGIKDPDRMRRFIRNAKDAT
;
A
#
# COMPACT_ATOMS: atom_id res chain seq x y z
N VAL A 1 -11.77 -17.55 -6.30
CA VAL A 1 -10.57 -16.75 -5.94
C VAL A 1 -10.97 -15.91 -4.74
N ALA A 2 -10.12 -15.79 -3.71
CA ALA A 2 -10.42 -14.93 -2.57
C ALA A 2 -10.35 -13.46 -3.00
N GLU A 3 -11.20 -12.60 -2.38
CA GLU A 3 -11.14 -11.15 -2.57
C GLU A 3 -9.78 -10.62 -2.12
N PRO A 4 -9.16 -9.68 -2.87
CA PRO A 4 -7.92 -9.06 -2.43
C PRO A 4 -8.15 -8.16 -1.23
N LEU A 5 -7.20 -8.12 -0.29
CA LEU A 5 -7.18 -7.10 0.74
C LEU A 5 -6.92 -5.72 0.12
N VAL A 6 -7.47 -4.67 0.72
CA VAL A 6 -7.30 -3.30 0.22
C VAL A 6 -6.62 -2.42 1.27
N LYS A 7 -5.48 -1.85 0.88
CA LYS A 7 -4.72 -0.88 1.68
C LYS A 7 -4.87 0.53 1.11
N ILE A 8 -5.22 1.49 1.97
CA ILE A 8 -5.20 2.93 1.66
C ILE A 8 -3.96 3.55 2.30
N CYS A 9 -3.00 3.96 1.49
CA CYS A 9 -1.70 4.43 1.93
C CYS A 9 -1.59 5.97 1.93
N GLY A 10 -0.69 6.50 2.78
CA GLY A 10 -0.46 7.95 2.88
C GLY A 10 -1.60 8.69 3.54
N ILE A 11 -2.13 8.15 4.62
CA ILE A 11 -3.10 8.81 5.50
C ILE A 11 -2.38 9.90 6.29
N THR A 12 -2.94 11.09 6.29
CA THR A 12 -2.41 12.26 7.00
C THR A 12 -3.42 12.87 7.99
N ARG A 13 -4.68 12.45 7.93
CA ARG A 13 -5.79 13.01 8.72
C ARG A 13 -6.66 11.91 9.32
N ALA A 14 -7.27 12.21 10.47
CA ALA A 14 -8.13 11.26 11.17
C ALA A 14 -9.43 10.95 10.40
N GLU A 15 -10.01 11.95 9.74
CA GLU A 15 -11.22 11.79 8.93
C GLU A 15 -11.01 10.83 7.74
N ASP A 16 -9.78 10.76 7.19
CA ASP A 16 -9.46 9.84 6.10
C ASP A 16 -9.41 8.38 6.59
N ILE A 17 -9.05 8.15 7.87
CA ILE A 17 -9.14 6.81 8.48
C ILE A 17 -10.60 6.37 8.55
N VAL A 18 -11.47 7.24 9.10
CA VAL A 18 -12.90 6.94 9.21
C VAL A 18 -13.49 6.60 7.86
N ALA A 19 -13.23 7.45 6.85
CA ALA A 19 -13.75 7.24 5.50
C ALA A 19 -13.20 5.95 4.84
N ALA A 20 -11.92 5.61 5.06
CA ALA A 20 -11.33 4.37 4.55
C ALA A 20 -11.96 3.13 5.20
N VAL A 21 -12.16 3.17 6.52
CA VAL A 21 -12.79 2.09 7.29
C VAL A 21 -14.24 1.89 6.87
N GLU A 22 -15.02 2.96 6.78
CA GLU A 22 -16.43 2.92 6.33
C GLU A 22 -16.56 2.40 4.88
N ALA A 23 -15.54 2.67 4.05
CA ALA A 23 -15.48 2.14 2.70
C ALA A 23 -15.07 0.66 2.62
N GLY A 24 -14.60 0.06 3.73
CA GLY A 24 -14.20 -1.35 3.82
C GLY A 24 -12.72 -1.61 3.53
N ALA A 25 -11.83 -0.66 3.83
CA ALA A 25 -10.38 -0.87 3.78
C ALA A 25 -9.93 -1.89 4.84
N ASP A 26 -9.02 -2.78 4.47
CA ASP A 26 -8.44 -3.80 5.35
C ASP A 26 -7.17 -3.29 6.05
N ALA A 27 -6.52 -2.26 5.47
CA ALA A 27 -5.34 -1.63 6.05
C ALA A 27 -5.22 -0.14 5.70
N VAL A 28 -4.57 0.62 6.60
CA VAL A 28 -4.21 2.03 6.40
C VAL A 28 -2.71 2.23 6.59
N GLY A 29 -2.09 3.07 5.75
CA GLY A 29 -0.65 3.30 5.75
C GLY A 29 -0.26 4.74 6.09
N PHE A 30 0.80 4.90 6.92
CA PHE A 30 1.37 6.19 7.36
C PHE A 30 2.81 6.30 6.87
N ILE A 31 3.13 7.32 6.09
CA ILE A 31 4.43 7.48 5.44
C ILE A 31 5.33 8.34 6.32
N ILE A 32 6.46 7.77 6.79
CA ILE A 32 7.47 8.48 7.57
C ILE A 32 8.65 8.84 6.66
N VAL A 33 8.37 9.72 5.71
CA VAL A 33 9.36 10.20 4.73
C VAL A 33 9.20 11.72 4.61
N PRO A 34 10.13 12.52 5.17
CA PRO A 34 9.98 13.98 5.22
C PRO A 34 9.82 14.64 3.84
N SER A 35 10.41 14.09 2.79
CA SER A 35 10.29 14.60 1.42
C SER A 35 8.98 14.23 0.72
N SER A 36 8.16 13.39 1.34
CA SER A 36 6.86 12.98 0.77
C SER A 36 5.79 14.02 1.09
N GLN A 37 5.01 14.41 0.08
CA GLN A 37 3.81 15.25 0.28
C GLN A 37 2.74 14.57 1.17
N ARG A 38 2.88 13.26 1.41
CA ARG A 38 2.02 12.44 2.29
C ARG A 38 2.78 12.03 3.56
N GLY A 39 3.94 12.65 3.79
CA GLY A 39 4.76 12.40 4.96
C GLY A 39 4.12 13.00 6.21
N VAL A 40 4.16 12.24 7.30
CA VAL A 40 3.79 12.71 8.62
C VAL A 40 4.92 12.43 9.61
N GLU A 41 5.00 13.22 10.68
CA GLU A 41 5.91 12.94 11.78
C GLU A 41 5.52 11.60 12.46
N PHE A 42 6.51 10.88 12.98
CA PHE A 42 6.28 9.58 13.61
C PHE A 42 5.28 9.65 14.77
N SER A 43 5.33 10.71 15.58
CA SER A 43 4.38 10.94 16.68
C SER A 43 2.94 11.10 16.17
N THR A 44 2.76 11.83 15.06
CA THR A 44 1.46 12.00 14.41
C THR A 44 0.96 10.67 13.85
N ALA A 45 1.83 9.88 13.21
CA ALA A 45 1.46 8.55 12.71
C ALA A 45 0.97 7.63 13.85
N CYS A 46 1.65 7.65 15.02
CA CYS A 46 1.20 6.90 16.20
C CYS A 46 -0.18 7.34 16.70
N GLN A 47 -0.46 8.65 16.72
CA GLN A 47 -1.76 9.18 17.13
C GLN A 47 -2.87 8.81 16.15
N LEU A 48 -2.57 8.82 14.85
CA LEU A 48 -3.50 8.42 13.80
C LEU A 48 -3.74 6.89 13.85
N ALA A 49 -2.70 6.08 13.99
CA ALA A 49 -2.81 4.64 14.07
C ALA A 49 -3.71 4.19 15.24
N ALA A 50 -3.62 4.87 16.39
CA ALA A 50 -4.46 4.60 17.55
C ALA A 50 -5.97 4.88 17.32
N ARG A 51 -6.35 5.46 16.18
CA ARG A 51 -7.75 5.70 15.77
C ARG A 51 -8.30 4.62 14.84
N ALA A 52 -7.44 3.77 14.30
CA ALA A 52 -7.90 2.64 13.51
C ALA A 52 -8.62 1.63 14.41
N PRO A 53 -9.81 1.16 14.02
CA PRO A 53 -10.55 0.17 14.81
C PRO A 53 -9.88 -1.21 14.72
N ASP A 54 -10.23 -2.09 15.65
CA ASP A 54 -9.85 -3.49 15.58
C ASP A 54 -10.29 -4.11 14.25
N GLY A 55 -9.38 -4.90 13.65
CA GLY A 55 -9.62 -5.54 12.35
C GLY A 55 -9.06 -4.78 11.15
N VAL A 56 -8.74 -3.48 11.29
CA VAL A 56 -8.04 -2.71 10.25
C VAL A 56 -6.55 -2.60 10.60
N ARG A 57 -5.69 -3.14 9.74
CA ARG A 57 -4.24 -3.15 9.97
C ARG A 57 -3.62 -1.77 9.79
N THR A 58 -2.76 -1.40 10.71
CA THR A 58 -1.96 -0.17 10.65
C THR A 58 -0.57 -0.47 10.11
N VAL A 59 -0.13 0.29 9.09
CA VAL A 59 1.15 0.07 8.42
C VAL A 59 2.00 1.33 8.47
N VAL A 60 3.15 1.29 9.13
CA VAL A 60 4.15 2.37 9.03
C VAL A 60 5.03 2.15 7.82
N VAL A 61 5.27 3.20 7.02
CA VAL A 61 5.99 3.12 5.73
C VAL A 61 7.25 3.95 5.75
N TYR A 62 8.38 3.30 5.49
CA TYR A 62 9.70 3.93 5.35
C TYR A 62 10.22 3.76 3.91
N ALA A 63 10.88 4.80 3.39
CA ALA A 63 11.43 4.77 2.03
C ALA A 63 12.83 4.15 1.93
N ASP A 64 13.50 3.99 3.06
CA ASP A 64 14.88 3.51 3.15
C ASP A 64 15.18 2.91 4.53
N THR A 65 16.47 2.80 4.86
CA THR A 65 16.99 2.23 6.11
C THR A 65 16.64 3.03 7.38
N ALA A 66 15.89 4.12 7.30
CA ALA A 66 15.49 4.92 8.47
C ALA A 66 14.55 4.18 9.44
N VAL A 67 14.10 2.99 9.08
CA VAL A 67 13.27 2.10 9.90
C VAL A 67 13.85 1.84 11.31
N HIS A 68 15.17 1.90 11.47
CA HIS A 68 15.84 1.65 12.76
C HIS A 68 15.77 2.83 13.74
N ARG A 69 15.25 3.99 13.33
CA ARG A 69 15.21 5.20 14.18
C ARG A 69 14.07 5.22 15.18
N HIS A 70 13.05 4.36 14.98
CA HIS A 70 11.85 4.35 15.82
C HIS A 70 11.46 2.92 16.16
N SER A 71 10.91 2.70 17.37
CA SER A 71 10.17 1.48 17.66
C SER A 71 8.81 1.54 16.95
N TRP A 72 8.57 0.61 16.04
CA TRP A 72 7.32 0.52 15.27
C TRP A 72 6.27 -0.41 15.90
N ASP A 73 6.43 -0.74 17.21
CA ASP A 73 5.51 -1.60 17.98
C ASP A 73 4.08 -1.05 18.07
N LYS A 74 3.91 0.24 17.79
CA LYS A 74 2.61 0.92 17.72
C LYS A 74 1.80 0.59 16.47
N PHE A 75 2.39 -0.13 15.51
CA PHE A 75 1.76 -0.48 14.25
C PHE A 75 1.73 -2.00 14.10
N ASP A 76 0.74 -2.52 13.35
CA ASP A 76 0.66 -3.96 13.07
C ASP A 76 1.77 -4.42 12.13
N LEU A 77 2.08 -3.60 11.12
CA LEU A 77 3.02 -3.92 10.05
C LEU A 77 4.00 -2.77 9.78
N VAL A 78 5.18 -3.11 9.29
CA VAL A 78 6.17 -2.16 8.76
C VAL A 78 6.41 -2.44 7.27
N GLN A 79 6.29 -1.41 6.45
CA GLN A 79 6.64 -1.46 5.03
C GLN A 79 7.94 -0.72 4.78
N VAL A 80 8.90 -1.37 4.12
CA VAL A 80 10.24 -0.83 3.86
C VAL A 80 10.55 -0.96 2.39
N TYR A 81 11.04 0.11 1.77
CA TYR A 81 11.61 0.07 0.44
C TYR A 81 13.13 -0.12 0.53
N GLY A 82 13.66 -1.03 -0.30
CA GLY A 82 15.08 -1.36 -0.31
C GLY A 82 15.43 -2.62 0.49
N ARG A 83 16.73 -2.82 0.74
CA ARG A 83 17.22 -4.01 1.46
C ARG A 83 16.88 -3.91 2.95
N PHE A 84 16.10 -4.87 3.42
CA PHE A 84 15.84 -5.07 4.83
C PHE A 84 16.52 -6.36 5.29
N ALA A 85 17.43 -6.26 6.27
CA ALA A 85 18.33 -7.34 6.62
C ALA A 85 17.62 -8.60 7.18
N HIS A 86 16.48 -8.43 7.86
CA HIS A 86 15.75 -9.52 8.52
C HIS A 86 14.24 -9.29 8.46
N PRO A 87 13.60 -9.51 7.30
CA PRO A 87 12.14 -9.42 7.20
C PRO A 87 11.50 -10.55 8.04
N ASN A 88 10.38 -10.24 8.67
CA ASN A 88 9.59 -11.17 9.47
C ASN A 88 8.11 -11.07 9.08
N ASN A 89 7.22 -11.78 9.77
CA ASN A 89 5.78 -11.81 9.52
C ASN A 89 5.05 -10.46 9.72
N ARG A 90 5.74 -9.43 10.22
CA ARG A 90 5.24 -8.05 10.32
C ARG A 90 5.87 -7.11 9.29
N THR A 91 6.62 -7.63 8.33
CA THR A 91 7.34 -6.85 7.32
C THR A 91 6.67 -6.96 5.96
N ILE A 92 6.54 -5.82 5.27
CA ILE A 92 6.19 -5.72 3.85
C ILE A 92 7.42 -5.17 3.13
N VAL A 93 7.96 -5.90 2.17
CA VAL A 93 9.10 -5.46 1.36
C VAL A 93 8.59 -4.72 0.13
N GLY A 94 8.79 -3.42 0.09
CA GLY A 94 8.43 -2.57 -1.05
C GLY A 94 9.50 -2.58 -2.14
N MET A 95 9.09 -2.76 -3.39
CA MET A 95 9.99 -2.85 -4.55
C MET A 95 9.46 -2.01 -5.70
N ARG A 96 10.35 -1.26 -6.37
CA ARG A 96 10.08 -0.48 -7.59
C ARG A 96 10.77 -1.05 -8.82
N GLU A 97 11.79 -1.84 -8.59
CA GLU A 97 12.60 -2.51 -9.60
C GLU A 97 12.63 -4.01 -9.33
N GLU A 98 13.20 -4.78 -10.23
CA GLU A 98 13.38 -6.21 -10.00
C GLU A 98 14.30 -6.44 -8.79
N PRO A 99 14.03 -7.45 -7.95
CA PRO A 99 14.89 -7.72 -6.81
C PRO A 99 16.24 -8.23 -7.26
N ASP A 100 17.29 -7.67 -6.69
CA ASP A 100 18.62 -8.28 -6.74
C ASP A 100 18.66 -9.50 -5.79
N GLY A 101 18.08 -10.63 -6.20
CA GLY A 101 18.10 -11.87 -5.45
C GLY A 101 16.71 -12.51 -5.22
N GLU A 102 16.71 -13.67 -4.58
CA GLU A 102 15.48 -14.39 -4.25
C GLU A 102 14.69 -13.67 -3.14
N LEU A 103 13.38 -13.48 -3.41
CA LEU A 103 12.45 -13.00 -2.40
C LEU A 103 12.09 -14.14 -1.45
N PRO A 104 11.95 -13.88 -0.14
CA PRO A 104 11.41 -14.86 0.79
C PRO A 104 9.96 -15.20 0.39
N ASP A 105 9.65 -16.47 0.18
CA ASP A 105 8.31 -16.92 -0.26
C ASP A 105 7.18 -16.57 0.73
N GLU A 106 7.52 -16.32 1.99
CA GLU A 106 6.55 -16.11 3.08
C GLU A 106 6.36 -14.63 3.47
N VAL A 107 7.16 -13.71 2.92
CA VAL A 107 7.09 -12.28 3.27
C VAL A 107 6.28 -11.54 2.20
N PRO A 108 5.24 -10.78 2.56
CA PRO A 108 4.50 -9.97 1.59
C PRO A 108 5.40 -8.98 0.85
N VAL A 109 5.27 -8.97 -0.47
CA VAL A 109 6.03 -8.08 -1.35
C VAL A 109 5.09 -7.06 -1.97
N LEU A 110 5.36 -5.78 -1.75
CA LEU A 110 4.64 -4.70 -2.42
C LEU A 110 5.39 -4.32 -3.69
N LEU A 111 4.76 -4.59 -4.84
CA LEU A 111 5.27 -4.18 -6.15
C LEU A 111 4.71 -2.81 -6.53
N ASP A 112 5.60 -1.83 -6.64
CA ASP A 112 5.27 -0.45 -6.97
C ASP A 112 5.94 -0.03 -8.28
N LEU A 113 5.47 1.05 -8.88
CA LEU A 113 6.13 1.73 -9.99
C LEU A 113 7.02 2.86 -9.48
N PRO A 114 8.00 3.32 -10.29
CA PRO A 114 8.81 4.49 -9.94
C PRO A 114 7.93 5.69 -9.56
N ARG A 115 8.36 6.45 -8.55
CA ARG A 115 7.52 7.50 -7.89
C ARG A 115 6.93 8.54 -8.83
N GLU A 116 7.66 8.93 -9.86
CA GLU A 116 7.30 10.01 -10.78
C GLU A 116 6.79 9.48 -12.13
N SER A 117 6.55 8.16 -12.22
CA SER A 117 6.04 7.59 -13.45
C SER A 117 4.58 8.01 -13.69
N THR A 118 4.30 8.39 -14.93
CA THR A 118 2.95 8.45 -15.49
C THR A 118 2.85 7.35 -16.54
N PRO A 119 2.64 6.09 -16.09
CA PRO A 119 2.67 4.94 -16.97
C PRO A 119 1.50 5.00 -17.95
N ASP A 120 1.77 4.61 -19.19
CA ASP A 120 0.74 4.30 -20.16
C ASP A 120 0.07 2.94 -19.88
N ALA A 121 -0.95 2.61 -20.64
CA ALA A 121 -1.72 1.36 -20.45
C ALA A 121 -0.85 0.10 -20.67
N GLU A 122 0.12 0.15 -21.57
CA GLU A 122 1.02 -0.98 -21.85
C GLU A 122 1.96 -1.22 -20.66
N THR A 123 2.55 -0.17 -20.12
CA THR A 123 3.40 -0.21 -18.91
C THR A 123 2.64 -0.73 -17.70
N LEU A 124 1.39 -0.26 -17.48
CA LEU A 124 0.53 -0.76 -16.41
C LEU A 124 0.26 -2.25 -16.56
N ARG A 125 -0.13 -2.68 -17.76
CA ARG A 125 -0.42 -4.09 -18.02
C ARG A 125 0.82 -4.99 -17.84
N ALA A 126 1.99 -4.54 -18.31
CA ALA A 126 3.25 -5.26 -18.09
C ALA A 126 3.58 -5.39 -16.60
N HIS A 127 3.36 -4.34 -15.82
CA HIS A 127 3.54 -4.35 -14.36
C HIS A 127 2.60 -5.35 -13.68
N TRP A 128 1.33 -5.42 -14.07
CA TRP A 128 0.36 -6.38 -13.50
C TRP A 128 0.69 -7.83 -13.88
N LEU A 129 1.14 -8.08 -15.12
CA LEU A 129 1.59 -9.41 -15.56
C LEU A 129 2.84 -9.86 -14.81
N ARG A 130 3.78 -8.94 -14.55
CA ARG A 130 4.95 -9.22 -13.71
C ARG A 130 4.51 -9.65 -12.30
N ALA A 131 3.55 -8.93 -11.71
CA ALA A 131 3.01 -9.27 -10.39
C ALA A 131 2.40 -10.68 -10.34
N ALA A 132 1.72 -11.11 -11.40
CA ALA A 132 1.15 -12.45 -11.52
C ALA A 132 2.20 -13.57 -11.51
N GLY A 133 3.45 -13.29 -11.86
CA GLY A 133 4.58 -14.25 -11.88
C GLY A 133 5.31 -14.39 -10.54
N VAL A 134 5.01 -13.57 -9.54
CA VAL A 134 5.69 -13.59 -8.23
C VAL A 134 5.08 -14.66 -7.33
N ARG A 135 5.93 -15.48 -6.68
CA ARG A 135 5.47 -16.58 -5.80
C ARG A 135 5.06 -16.11 -4.40
N ALA A 136 5.68 -15.04 -3.88
CA ALA A 136 5.33 -14.46 -2.59
C ALA A 136 3.93 -13.84 -2.60
N PRO A 137 3.29 -13.61 -1.43
CA PRO A 137 2.05 -12.83 -1.36
C PRO A 137 2.27 -11.41 -1.91
N VAL A 138 1.67 -11.09 -3.05
CA VAL A 138 1.86 -9.79 -3.72
C VAL A 138 0.84 -8.78 -3.24
N ILE A 139 1.33 -7.61 -2.82
CA ILE A 139 0.56 -6.38 -2.69
C ILE A 139 0.83 -5.57 -3.96
N LEU A 140 -0.15 -5.44 -4.84
CA LEU A 140 -0.01 -4.68 -6.07
C LEU A 140 -0.24 -3.20 -5.79
N ALA A 141 0.77 -2.39 -6.11
CA ALA A 141 0.73 -0.93 -6.06
C ALA A 141 1.09 -0.34 -7.43
N GLY A 142 1.36 0.96 -7.50
CA GLY A 142 1.79 1.64 -8.71
C GLY A 142 0.65 2.14 -9.58
N SER A 143 0.30 3.41 -9.41
CA SER A 143 -0.71 4.13 -10.21
C SER A 143 -2.10 3.46 -10.28
N LEU A 144 -2.46 2.70 -9.24
CA LEU A 144 -3.81 2.14 -9.11
C LEU A 144 -4.80 3.23 -8.69
N ASP A 145 -5.95 3.24 -9.36
CA ASP A 145 -7.07 4.14 -9.11
C ASP A 145 -8.42 3.39 -9.28
N PRO A 146 -9.57 4.06 -9.02
CA PRO A 146 -10.88 3.41 -9.15
C PRO A 146 -11.19 2.88 -10.55
N ASP A 147 -10.58 3.43 -11.60
CA ASP A 147 -10.94 3.12 -12.98
C ASP A 147 -10.11 1.93 -13.53
N ASN A 148 -8.93 1.66 -12.96
CA ASN A 148 -8.03 0.59 -13.43
C ASN A 148 -7.90 -0.60 -12.47
N VAL A 149 -8.26 -0.47 -11.19
CA VAL A 149 -8.00 -1.51 -10.17
C VAL A 149 -8.69 -2.84 -10.48
N ALA A 150 -9.89 -2.83 -11.03
CA ALA A 150 -10.60 -4.07 -11.37
C ALA A 150 -9.88 -4.88 -12.45
N GLU A 151 -9.32 -4.23 -13.47
CA GLU A 151 -8.50 -4.90 -14.48
C GLU A 151 -7.19 -5.40 -13.90
N ALA A 152 -6.55 -4.59 -13.03
CA ALA A 152 -5.34 -4.96 -12.33
C ALA A 152 -5.53 -6.23 -11.49
N VAL A 153 -6.62 -6.32 -10.71
CA VAL A 153 -6.95 -7.49 -9.89
C VAL A 153 -7.18 -8.74 -10.76
N ARG A 154 -7.98 -8.62 -11.84
CA ARG A 154 -8.20 -9.75 -12.75
C ARG A 154 -6.92 -10.25 -13.43
N THR A 155 -6.00 -9.34 -13.74
CA THR A 155 -4.75 -9.66 -14.44
C THR A 155 -3.70 -10.24 -13.49
N ALA A 156 -3.45 -9.57 -12.37
CA ALA A 156 -2.37 -9.92 -11.44
C ALA A 156 -2.79 -10.97 -10.40
N ARG A 157 -4.08 -11.06 -10.06
CA ARG A 157 -4.62 -11.88 -8.95
C ARG A 157 -3.82 -11.69 -7.65
N PRO A 158 -3.61 -10.45 -7.21
CA PRO A 158 -2.77 -10.17 -6.07
C PRO A 158 -3.44 -10.60 -4.76
N TRP A 159 -2.62 -10.81 -3.73
CA TRP A 159 -3.11 -11.00 -2.36
C TRP A 159 -3.74 -9.73 -1.80
N ALA A 160 -3.18 -8.55 -2.15
CA ALA A 160 -3.72 -7.25 -1.77
C ALA A 160 -3.46 -6.21 -2.87
N VAL A 161 -4.22 -5.11 -2.82
CA VAL A 161 -3.96 -3.90 -3.62
C VAL A 161 -3.67 -2.71 -2.70
N ASP A 162 -2.79 -1.82 -3.13
CA ASP A 162 -2.40 -0.61 -2.41
C ASP A 162 -2.55 0.63 -3.30
N THR A 163 -3.16 1.68 -2.77
CA THR A 163 -3.24 2.97 -3.43
C THR A 163 -3.01 4.13 -2.47
N ALA A 164 -2.40 5.19 -2.97
CA ALA A 164 -2.26 6.45 -2.25
C ALA A 164 -2.86 7.60 -3.07
N ARG A 165 -2.19 7.95 -4.17
CA ARG A 165 -2.53 9.06 -5.07
C ARG A 165 -3.85 8.85 -5.80
N GLY A 166 -4.16 7.61 -6.19
CA GLY A 166 -5.34 7.28 -6.99
C GLY A 166 -6.68 7.59 -6.33
N VAL A 167 -6.69 7.79 -5.02
CA VAL A 167 -7.90 8.09 -4.22
C VAL A 167 -7.80 9.44 -3.50
N GLU A 168 -7.01 10.38 -4.01
CA GLU A 168 -6.86 11.71 -3.44
C GLU A 168 -7.63 12.77 -4.22
N SER A 169 -8.10 13.79 -3.50
CA SER A 169 -8.58 15.06 -4.04
C SER A 169 -7.44 16.06 -4.23
N SER A 170 -6.44 16.00 -3.34
CA SER A 170 -5.16 16.71 -3.43
C SER A 170 -4.10 15.95 -2.62
N PRO A 171 -2.79 16.20 -2.85
CA PRO A 171 -1.73 15.45 -2.17
C PRO A 171 -1.91 15.38 -0.65
N GLY A 172 -2.01 14.16 -0.10
CA GLY A 172 -2.23 13.89 1.32
C GLY A 172 -3.68 14.02 1.80
N ILE A 173 -4.62 14.41 0.95
CA ILE A 173 -6.05 14.53 1.28
C ILE A 173 -6.84 13.50 0.48
N LYS A 174 -7.43 12.53 1.18
CA LYS A 174 -8.22 11.50 0.51
C LYS A 174 -9.61 12.00 0.11
N ASP A 175 -10.11 11.44 -0.98
CA ASP A 175 -11.48 11.63 -1.46
C ASP A 175 -12.32 10.40 -1.05
N PRO A 176 -13.33 10.55 -0.20
CA PRO A 176 -14.14 9.44 0.29
C PRO A 176 -14.88 8.67 -0.82
N ASP A 177 -15.33 9.36 -1.88
CA ASP A 177 -16.04 8.72 -3.00
C ASP A 177 -15.08 7.90 -3.86
N ARG A 178 -13.87 8.41 -4.10
CA ARG A 178 -12.82 7.68 -4.79
C ARG A 178 -12.38 6.46 -3.99
N MET A 179 -12.23 6.57 -2.66
CA MET A 179 -11.91 5.42 -1.81
C MET A 179 -12.98 4.34 -1.90
N ARG A 180 -14.26 4.71 -1.75
CA ARG A 180 -15.39 3.77 -1.88
C ARG A 180 -15.42 3.06 -3.23
N ARG A 181 -15.23 3.81 -4.31
CA ARG A 181 -15.18 3.24 -5.67
C ARG A 181 -14.00 2.29 -5.84
N PHE A 182 -12.81 2.69 -5.38
CA PHE A 182 -11.61 1.87 -5.47
C PHE A 182 -11.77 0.53 -4.73
N ILE A 183 -12.20 0.59 -3.47
CA ILE A 183 -12.35 -0.60 -2.63
C ILE A 183 -13.40 -1.54 -3.20
N ARG A 184 -14.57 -1.00 -3.57
CA ARG A 184 -15.62 -1.79 -4.21
C ARG A 184 -15.12 -2.44 -5.50
N ASN A 185 -14.53 -1.67 -6.41
CA ASN A 185 -14.08 -2.18 -7.71
C ASN A 185 -12.95 -3.22 -7.57
N ALA A 186 -12.11 -3.11 -6.53
CA ALA A 186 -11.09 -4.12 -6.23
C ALA A 186 -11.74 -5.44 -5.74
N LYS A 187 -12.67 -5.35 -4.78
CA LYS A 187 -13.31 -6.54 -4.18
C LYS A 187 -14.27 -7.24 -5.13
N ASP A 188 -15.01 -6.50 -5.95
CA ASP A 188 -15.95 -7.03 -6.95
C ASP A 188 -15.26 -7.63 -8.21
N ALA A 189 -13.94 -7.50 -8.34
CA ALA A 189 -13.20 -7.94 -9.51
C ALA A 189 -12.88 -9.46 -9.55
N THR A 190 -13.17 -10.22 -8.49
CA THR A 190 -12.84 -11.65 -8.32
C THR A 190 -13.96 -12.58 -8.75
#